data_f4f54192c2728834710fbaece0de9c3e
#
_entry.id   f4f54192c2728834710fbaece0de9c3e
#
_cell.length_a   1.000
_cell.length_b   1.000
_cell.length_c   1.000
_cell.angle_alpha   90.00
_cell.angle_beta   90.00
_cell.angle_gamma   90.00
#
_symmetry.space_group_name_H-M   'P 1'
#
loop_
_entity.id
_entity.type
_entity.pdbx_description
1 polymer ?
#
loop_
_entity_poly.entity_id
_entity_poly.type
_entity_poly.pdbx_seq_one_letter_code
_entity_poly.pdbx_strand_id
1 'polypeptide(L)'
;MKKLKMKISTILILLLVFVTGCSSKKELKDGVYEGNYKDESATVKVVITIKDKKIVDCIREERDNKNNQIKDENYGKDDADFNYKQAQKAVKNSEGYAKKLVEVQDIEKVDSVSGATVSLKRFKSAVKDALNK
;
A
#
# COMPACT_ATOMS: atom_id res chain seq x y z
N MET A 1 -56.03 33.37 -5.82
CA MET A 1 -54.74 33.59 -6.51
C MET A 1 -53.50 33.69 -5.57
N LYS A 2 -53.68 33.69 -4.27
CA LYS A 2 -52.55 33.76 -3.31
C LYS A 2 -52.02 32.41 -2.85
N LYS A 3 -52.58 31.31 -3.26
CA LYS A 3 -52.24 29.95 -2.81
C LYS A 3 -51.19 29.23 -3.66
N LEU A 4 -50.76 29.81 -4.78
CA LEU A 4 -49.82 29.16 -5.69
C LEU A 4 -48.37 29.48 -5.40
N LYS A 5 -48.08 30.50 -4.58
CA LYS A 5 -46.70 30.94 -4.28
C LYS A 5 -46.02 30.18 -3.16
N MET A 6 -46.72 29.32 -2.45
CA MET A 6 -46.18 28.65 -1.26
C MET A 6 -45.68 27.22 -1.52
N LYS A 7 -45.89 26.72 -2.74
CA LYS A 7 -45.50 25.32 -3.07
C LYS A 7 -44.13 25.18 -3.73
N ILE A 8 -43.50 26.29 -4.10
CA ILE A 8 -42.22 26.26 -4.79
C ILE A 8 -41.06 26.29 -3.77
N SER A 9 -41.30 26.84 -2.59
CA SER A 9 -40.26 26.93 -1.55
C SER A 9 -39.97 25.60 -0.86
N THR A 10 -40.94 24.68 -0.88
CA THR A 10 -40.81 23.40 -0.19
C THR A 10 -40.04 22.35 -1.02
N ILE A 11 -39.99 22.56 -2.34
CA ILE A 11 -39.28 21.62 -3.24
C ILE A 11 -37.79 21.92 -3.31
N LEU A 12 -37.40 23.16 -3.04
CA LEU A 12 -36.00 23.55 -3.09
C LEU A 12 -35.16 23.07 -1.89
N ILE A 13 -35.83 22.69 -0.80
CA ILE A 13 -35.16 22.22 0.42
C ILE A 13 -34.88 20.71 0.37
N LEU A 14 -35.56 19.98 -0.49
CA LEU A 14 -35.40 18.51 -0.60
C LEU A 14 -34.25 18.08 -1.51
N LEU A 15 -33.56 19.01 -2.16
CA LEU A 15 -32.51 18.70 -3.12
C LEU A 15 -31.11 18.83 -2.53
N LEU A 16 -30.98 19.05 -1.22
CA LEU A 16 -29.72 19.31 -0.56
C LEU A 16 -29.23 18.19 0.35
N VAL A 17 -29.79 17.00 0.20
CA VAL A 17 -29.29 15.81 0.91
C VAL A 17 -28.65 14.84 -0.08
N PHE A 18 -27.88 15.37 -1.00
CA PHE A 18 -26.86 14.57 -1.65
C PHE A 18 -25.55 14.75 -0.93
N VAL A 19 -25.48 14.19 0.22
CA VAL A 19 -24.24 14.08 0.89
C VAL A 19 -23.75 12.69 0.79
N THR A 20 -22.71 12.69 0.06
CA THR A 20 -21.42 12.30 0.58
C THR A 20 -21.42 10.86 1.04
N GLY A 21 -21.30 9.98 0.08
CA GLY A 21 -20.54 8.76 0.29
C GLY A 21 -19.12 9.16 0.64
N CYS A 22 -18.87 9.66 1.83
CA CYS A 22 -17.57 9.73 2.40
C CYS A 22 -17.15 8.30 2.73
N SER A 23 -16.49 7.63 1.80
CA SER A 23 -15.53 6.62 2.20
C SER A 23 -14.51 7.40 3.02
N SER A 24 -14.57 7.26 4.34
CA SER A 24 -13.63 7.88 5.26
C SER A 24 -12.28 7.22 5.08
N LYS A 25 -11.48 7.69 4.13
CA LYS A 25 -10.06 7.39 4.13
C LYS A 25 -9.52 7.94 5.43
N LYS A 26 -8.98 7.05 6.27
CA LYS A 26 -8.29 7.46 7.49
C LYS A 26 -7.25 8.51 7.11
N GLU A 27 -7.37 9.68 7.69
CA GLU A 27 -6.45 10.77 7.43
C GLU A 27 -5.06 10.39 7.94
N LEU A 28 -4.06 10.47 7.06
CA LEU A 28 -2.68 10.19 7.43
C LEU A 28 -2.15 11.32 8.30
N LYS A 29 -1.58 10.96 9.44
CA LYS A 29 -0.89 11.90 10.32
C LYS A 29 0.60 11.87 10.03
N ASP A 30 1.26 13.01 10.13
CA ASP A 30 2.70 13.12 9.96
C ASP A 30 3.43 12.25 10.98
N GLY A 31 4.47 11.57 10.56
CA GLY A 31 5.26 10.68 11.39
C GLY A 31 5.94 9.56 10.60
N VAL A 32 6.62 8.71 11.32
CA VAL A 32 7.28 7.50 10.80
C VAL A 32 6.53 6.28 11.34
N TYR A 33 6.12 5.40 10.46
CA TYR A 33 5.30 4.23 10.77
C TYR A 33 6.02 2.96 10.34
N GLU A 34 6.16 2.03 11.26
CA GLU A 34 6.71 0.70 10.96
C GLU A 34 5.59 -0.33 10.90
N GLY A 35 5.64 -1.17 9.88
CA GLY A 35 4.75 -2.30 9.72
C GLY A 35 5.51 -3.56 9.39
N ASN A 36 4.97 -4.69 9.81
CA ASN A 36 5.57 -5.99 9.62
C ASN A 36 4.51 -6.98 9.13
N TYR A 37 4.96 -7.91 8.32
CA TYR A 37 4.18 -9.07 7.93
C TYR A 37 5.10 -10.29 7.87
N LYS A 38 4.62 -11.42 8.37
CA LYS A 38 5.36 -12.68 8.33
C LYS A 38 4.43 -13.80 7.87
N ASP A 39 4.91 -14.60 6.94
CA ASP A 39 4.32 -15.89 6.60
C ASP A 39 5.33 -17.04 6.83
N GLU A 40 5.06 -18.22 6.33
CA GLU A 40 5.96 -19.37 6.49
C GLU A 40 7.33 -19.18 5.81
N SER A 41 7.35 -18.45 4.71
CA SER A 41 8.51 -18.33 3.83
C SER A 41 9.31 -17.04 4.04
N ALA A 42 8.66 -15.95 4.41
CA ALA A 42 9.33 -14.66 4.48
C ALA A 42 8.74 -13.72 5.55
N THR A 43 9.57 -12.80 5.97
CA THR A 43 9.19 -11.65 6.79
C THR A 43 9.43 -10.38 5.99
N VAL A 44 8.42 -9.51 5.95
CA VAL A 44 8.51 -8.18 5.32
C VAL A 44 8.41 -7.12 6.40
N LYS A 45 9.33 -6.17 6.38
CA LYS A 45 9.28 -4.95 7.17
C LYS A 45 9.14 -3.75 6.24
N VAL A 46 8.31 -2.81 6.61
CA VAL A 46 8.22 -1.52 5.94
C VAL A 46 8.39 -0.38 6.95
N VAL A 47 9.02 0.69 6.48
CA VAL A 47 9.11 1.96 7.21
C VAL A 47 8.56 3.04 6.29
N ILE A 48 7.47 3.69 6.71
CA ILE A 48 6.74 4.67 5.92
C ILE A 48 6.87 6.02 6.60
N THR A 49 7.36 7.01 5.88
CA THR A 49 7.41 8.39 6.34
C THR A 49 6.27 9.20 5.75
N ILE A 50 5.48 9.82 6.61
CA ILE A 50 4.36 10.69 6.23
C ILE A 50 4.71 12.12 6.63
N LYS A 51 4.57 13.05 5.68
CA LYS A 51 4.74 14.48 5.86
C LYS A 51 3.67 15.23 5.09
N ASP A 52 3.08 16.25 5.71
CA ASP A 52 1.99 17.02 5.13
C ASP A 52 0.83 16.12 4.64
N LYS A 53 0.51 15.08 5.44
CA LYS A 53 -0.54 14.09 5.15
C LYS A 53 -0.30 13.24 3.89
N LYS A 54 0.95 13.19 3.42
CA LYS A 54 1.36 12.41 2.24
C LYS A 54 2.46 11.43 2.59
N ILE A 55 2.45 10.27 1.97
CA ILE A 55 3.58 9.35 2.01
C ILE A 55 4.70 9.95 1.18
N VAL A 56 5.80 10.31 1.83
CA VAL A 56 6.97 10.92 1.17
C VAL A 56 8.11 9.93 0.99
N ASP A 57 8.13 8.84 1.76
CA ASP A 57 9.12 7.78 1.65
C ASP A 57 8.54 6.44 2.11
N CYS A 58 9.04 5.38 1.52
CA CYS A 58 8.74 4.00 1.92
C CYS A 58 9.97 3.13 1.71
N ILE A 59 10.46 2.54 2.80
CA ILE A 59 11.54 1.56 2.77
C ILE A 59 10.92 0.18 2.99
N ARG A 60 11.29 -0.78 2.15
CA ARG A 60 10.86 -2.17 2.23
C ARG A 60 12.07 -3.09 2.38
N GLU A 61 12.00 -3.99 3.32
CA GLU A 61 12.92 -5.12 3.45
C GLU A 61 12.12 -6.43 3.45
N GLU A 62 12.53 -7.39 2.66
CA GLU A 62 11.99 -8.75 2.70
C GLU A 62 13.12 -9.73 3.02
N ARG A 63 12.87 -10.62 3.98
CA ARG A 63 13.83 -11.58 4.51
C ARG A 63 13.28 -12.99 4.38
N ASP A 64 14.09 -13.89 3.89
CA ASP A 64 13.79 -15.32 3.85
C ASP A 64 13.85 -15.90 5.28
N ASN A 65 12.80 -16.61 5.68
CA ASN A 65 12.73 -17.17 7.04
C ASN A 65 13.57 -18.43 7.25
N LYS A 66 13.99 -19.10 6.17
CA LYS A 66 14.76 -20.34 6.28
C LYS A 66 16.23 -20.09 6.62
N ASN A 67 16.83 -19.09 5.95
CA ASN A 67 18.25 -18.79 6.08
C ASN A 67 18.49 -17.38 6.65
N ASN A 68 17.42 -16.64 6.98
CA ASN A 68 17.47 -15.27 7.48
C ASN A 68 18.18 -14.28 6.54
N GLN A 69 18.27 -14.60 5.26
CA GLN A 69 18.90 -13.77 4.25
C GLN A 69 17.95 -12.68 3.76
N ILE A 70 18.44 -11.45 3.62
CA ILE A 70 17.68 -10.37 2.97
C ILE A 70 17.58 -10.67 1.49
N LYS A 71 16.39 -10.48 0.92
CA LYS A 71 16.14 -10.65 -0.52
C LYS A 71 16.56 -9.39 -1.27
N ASP A 72 17.86 -9.23 -1.43
CA ASP A 72 18.55 -8.17 -2.15
C ASP A 72 19.29 -8.73 -3.40
N GLU A 73 20.21 -7.96 -3.95
CA GLU A 73 21.04 -8.35 -5.09
C GLU A 73 21.95 -9.58 -4.84
N ASN A 74 22.13 -9.98 -3.59
CA ASN A 74 22.93 -11.15 -3.22
C ASN A 74 22.07 -12.37 -2.88
N TYR A 75 20.72 -12.22 -2.87
CA TYR A 75 19.83 -13.31 -2.52
C TYR A 75 19.91 -14.47 -3.51
N GLY A 76 20.14 -15.67 -2.98
CA GLY A 76 20.25 -16.89 -3.78
C GLY A 76 21.59 -17.06 -4.50
N LYS A 77 22.61 -16.26 -4.18
CA LYS A 77 23.93 -16.29 -4.84
C LYS A 77 24.64 -17.63 -4.74
N ASP A 78 24.37 -18.38 -3.67
CA ASP A 78 24.94 -19.70 -3.43
C ASP A 78 24.09 -20.84 -4.07
N ASP A 79 22.97 -20.49 -4.70
CA ASP A 79 22.12 -21.44 -5.41
C ASP A 79 22.68 -21.78 -6.81
N ALA A 80 22.13 -22.85 -7.42
CA ALA A 80 22.40 -23.15 -8.82
C ALA A 80 21.97 -21.96 -9.71
N ASP A 81 22.73 -21.72 -10.78
CA ASP A 81 22.56 -20.58 -11.72
C ASP A 81 21.11 -20.28 -12.12
N PHE A 82 20.32 -21.32 -12.38
CA PHE A 82 18.92 -21.14 -12.75
C PHE A 82 18.10 -20.58 -11.59
N ASN A 83 18.25 -21.12 -10.39
CA ASN A 83 17.53 -20.67 -9.21
C ASN A 83 17.94 -19.25 -8.82
N TYR A 84 19.24 -18.93 -8.91
CA TYR A 84 19.74 -17.58 -8.69
C TYR A 84 19.10 -16.57 -9.65
N LYS A 85 19.07 -16.86 -10.94
CA LYS A 85 18.44 -15.98 -11.94
C LYS A 85 16.96 -15.75 -11.68
N GLN A 86 16.23 -16.79 -11.27
CA GLN A 86 14.81 -16.65 -10.92
C GLN A 86 14.62 -15.83 -9.64
N ALA A 87 15.44 -16.07 -8.62
CA ALA A 87 15.42 -15.32 -7.38
C ALA A 87 15.71 -13.83 -7.63
N GLN A 88 16.74 -13.52 -8.42
CA GLN A 88 17.10 -12.14 -8.76
C GLN A 88 16.04 -11.44 -9.60
N LYS A 89 15.38 -12.14 -10.51
CA LYS A 89 14.24 -11.59 -11.25
C LYS A 89 13.09 -11.19 -10.32
N ALA A 90 12.75 -12.02 -9.35
CA ALA A 90 11.72 -11.73 -8.37
C ALA A 90 12.10 -10.56 -7.45
N VAL A 91 13.35 -10.50 -6.99
CA VAL A 91 13.89 -9.38 -6.21
C VAL A 91 13.74 -8.08 -6.98
N LYS A 92 14.29 -8.02 -8.19
CA LYS A 92 14.25 -6.83 -9.05
C LYS A 92 12.82 -6.37 -9.32
N ASN A 93 11.91 -7.29 -9.61
CA ASN A 93 10.51 -6.96 -9.90
C ASN A 93 9.77 -6.44 -8.64
N SER A 94 10.20 -6.82 -7.45
CA SER A 94 9.59 -6.39 -6.19
C SER A 94 10.14 -5.07 -5.63
N GLU A 95 11.32 -4.65 -6.05
CA GLU A 95 11.96 -3.41 -5.58
C GLU A 95 11.13 -2.15 -5.87
N GLY A 96 10.39 -2.15 -6.96
CA GLY A 96 9.56 -1.02 -7.38
C GLY A 96 8.32 -0.75 -6.53
N TYR A 97 7.89 -1.69 -5.68
CA TYR A 97 6.63 -1.55 -4.93
C TYR A 97 6.64 -0.40 -3.93
N ALA A 98 7.73 -0.22 -3.19
CA ALA A 98 7.87 0.88 -2.25
C ALA A 98 7.82 2.24 -2.95
N LYS A 99 8.54 2.38 -4.05
CA LYS A 99 8.52 3.59 -4.88
C LYS A 99 7.13 3.85 -5.46
N LYS A 100 6.45 2.80 -5.94
CA LYS A 100 5.10 2.92 -6.50
C LYS A 100 4.09 3.38 -5.46
N LEU A 101 4.20 2.92 -4.22
CA LEU A 101 3.36 3.39 -3.12
C LEU A 101 3.49 4.90 -2.91
N VAL A 102 4.71 5.44 -2.93
CA VAL A 102 4.95 6.88 -2.80
C VAL A 102 4.34 7.66 -3.98
N GLU A 103 4.40 7.11 -5.19
CA GLU A 103 3.81 7.74 -6.38
C GLU A 103 2.28 7.77 -6.33
N VAL A 104 1.63 6.65 -5.98
CA VAL A 104 0.18 6.52 -6.06
C VAL A 104 -0.55 6.86 -4.76
N GLN A 105 0.15 6.94 -3.63
CA GLN A 105 -0.38 7.32 -2.31
C GLN A 105 -1.46 6.38 -1.75
N ASP A 106 -1.65 5.22 -2.34
CA ASP A 106 -2.68 4.25 -1.97
C ASP A 106 -2.18 2.83 -2.24
N ILE A 107 -2.07 2.03 -1.20
CA ILE A 107 -1.56 0.66 -1.32
C ILE A 107 -2.44 -0.22 -2.22
N GLU A 108 -3.73 0.06 -2.31
CA GLU A 108 -4.63 -0.71 -3.16
C GLU A 108 -4.42 -0.41 -4.66
N LYS A 109 -3.79 0.71 -4.98
CA LYS A 109 -3.44 1.11 -6.35
C LYS A 109 -2.06 0.63 -6.80
N VAL A 110 -1.35 -0.09 -5.95
CA VAL A 110 -0.07 -0.71 -6.33
C VAL A 110 -0.36 -2.04 -7.01
N ASP A 111 -0.11 -2.10 -8.31
CA ASP A 111 -0.35 -3.28 -9.14
C ASP A 111 0.81 -4.28 -9.06
N SER A 112 0.49 -5.56 -9.30
CA SER A 112 1.48 -6.62 -9.31
C SER A 112 2.36 -6.58 -10.55
N VAL A 113 3.63 -6.89 -10.34
CA VAL A 113 4.59 -7.16 -11.42
C VAL A 113 4.73 -8.68 -11.57
N SER A 114 4.73 -9.17 -12.81
CA SER A 114 4.89 -10.59 -13.12
C SER A 114 6.13 -11.19 -12.42
N GLY A 115 5.93 -12.31 -11.73
CA GLY A 115 6.98 -12.97 -10.96
C GLY A 115 7.23 -12.40 -9.55
N ALA A 116 6.49 -11.36 -9.14
CA ALA A 116 6.61 -10.76 -7.80
C ALA A 116 5.25 -10.58 -7.09
N THR A 117 4.22 -11.33 -7.50
CA THR A 117 2.85 -11.22 -6.95
C THR A 117 2.79 -11.57 -5.45
N VAL A 118 3.53 -12.59 -5.02
CA VAL A 118 3.59 -12.99 -3.60
C VAL A 118 4.25 -11.88 -2.77
N SER A 119 5.34 -11.29 -3.27
CA SER A 119 6.00 -10.17 -2.62
C SER A 119 5.09 -8.94 -2.50
N LEU A 120 4.22 -8.67 -3.50
CA LEU A 120 3.22 -7.62 -3.40
C LEU A 120 2.22 -7.89 -2.29
N LYS A 121 1.68 -9.11 -2.21
CA LYS A 121 0.72 -9.49 -1.15
C LYS A 121 1.32 -9.26 0.24
N ARG A 122 2.57 -9.68 0.45
CA ARG A 122 3.31 -9.46 1.70
C ARG A 122 3.51 -7.98 1.99
N PHE A 123 3.92 -7.23 0.97
CA PHE A 123 4.12 -5.78 1.07
C PHE A 123 2.83 -5.05 1.45
N LYS A 124 1.71 -5.36 0.78
CA LYS A 124 0.39 -4.79 1.12
C LYS A 124 0.02 -5.06 2.58
N SER A 125 0.26 -6.26 3.06
CA SER A 125 -0.03 -6.61 4.46
C SER A 125 0.83 -5.83 5.45
N ALA A 126 2.12 -5.68 5.18
CA ALA A 126 3.03 -4.89 6.02
C ALA A 126 2.68 -3.39 6.02
N VAL A 127 2.31 -2.83 4.86
CA VAL A 127 1.85 -1.43 4.76
C VAL A 127 0.56 -1.21 5.55
N LYS A 128 -0.40 -2.12 5.45
CA LYS A 128 -1.64 -2.05 6.24
C LYS A 128 -1.36 -2.13 7.74
N ASP A 129 -0.43 -2.98 8.18
CA ASP A 129 0.00 -3.04 9.57
C ASP A 129 0.61 -1.70 10.03
N ALA A 130 1.45 -1.08 9.23
CA ALA A 130 2.02 0.23 9.52
C ALA A 130 0.98 1.33 9.66
N LEU A 131 0.04 1.42 8.71
CA LEU A 131 -0.91 2.53 8.62
C LEU A 131 -2.17 2.37 9.50
N ASN A 132 -2.38 1.20 10.11
CA ASN A 132 -3.50 0.95 11.01
C ASN A 132 -3.18 1.10 12.50
N LYS A 133 -1.96 1.48 12.83
CA LYS A 133 -1.50 1.74 14.23
C LYS A 133 -1.92 3.09 14.77
#